data_a3e81b143bb80af0574a0e5ec7c4f3f6
#
_entry.id   a3e81b143bb80af0574a0e5ec7c4f3f6
#
_cell.length_a   1.000
_cell.length_b   1.000
_cell.length_c   1.000
_cell.angle_alpha   90.00
_cell.angle_beta   90.00
_cell.angle_gamma   90.00
#
_symmetry.space_group_name_H-M   'P 1'
#
loop_
_entity.id
_entity.type
_entity.pdbx_description
1 polymer ?
#
loop_
_entity_poly.entity_id
_entity_poly.type
_entity_poly.pdbx_seq_one_letter_code
_entity_poly.pdbx_strand_id
1 'polypeptide(L)'
;MKSRITRITAALLAAVLSLSLLAGCKPKKELTRYTTIFYDVFDTVTQVIAYCESEEEFNTQMQALHQDLIAYNQLYDIYNDYAGVVNVKAINDNAGIAPVQVDDRILSMLELARQMYDLTGGKINIAMGSVLGIWHDHREAAEKDASDADNTLPTQEELEAAAQHCDIN
;
A
#
# COMPACT_ATOMS: atom_id res chain seq x y z
N MET A 1 42.47 -44.23 40.39
CA MET A 1 42.50 -43.58 39.07
C MET A 1 41.13 -43.17 38.59
N LYS A 2 40.09 -44.01 38.60
CA LYS A 2 38.72 -43.68 38.15
C LYS A 2 38.11 -42.40 38.79
N SER A 3 38.25 -42.19 40.09
CA SER A 3 37.65 -41.05 40.81
C SER A 3 38.27 -39.65 40.45
N ARG A 4 39.53 -39.59 40.01
CA ARG A 4 40.15 -38.37 39.55
C ARG A 4 39.69 -37.97 38.15
N ILE A 5 39.51 -38.92 37.26
CA ILE A 5 39.02 -38.73 35.91
C ILE A 5 37.56 -38.18 35.97
N THR A 6 36.70 -38.77 36.80
CA THR A 6 35.30 -38.31 36.96
C THR A 6 35.18 -36.90 37.49
N ARG A 7 36.10 -36.48 38.40
CA ARG A 7 36.14 -35.09 38.91
C ARG A 7 36.62 -34.07 37.86
N ILE A 8 37.57 -34.47 37.03
CA ILE A 8 38.05 -33.61 35.94
C ILE A 8 37.02 -33.43 34.85
N THR A 9 36.30 -34.50 34.47
CA THR A 9 35.20 -34.42 33.49
C THR A 9 34.02 -33.61 34.00
N ALA A 10 33.66 -33.72 35.29
CA ALA A 10 32.60 -32.92 35.89
C ALA A 10 32.98 -31.41 35.92
N ALA A 11 34.23 -31.08 36.26
CA ALA A 11 34.72 -29.71 36.26
C ALA A 11 34.75 -29.08 34.84
N LEU A 12 35.17 -29.87 33.84
CA LEU A 12 35.14 -29.44 32.44
C LEU A 12 33.71 -29.19 31.92
N LEU A 13 32.78 -30.11 32.28
CA LEU A 13 31.37 -29.96 31.93
C LEU A 13 30.75 -28.70 32.58
N ALA A 14 31.06 -28.47 33.85
CA ALA A 14 30.59 -27.26 34.57
C ALA A 14 31.17 -25.98 33.98
N ALA A 15 32.44 -26.00 33.57
CA ALA A 15 33.08 -24.85 32.89
C ALA A 15 32.45 -24.55 31.52
N VAL A 16 32.16 -25.56 30.71
CA VAL A 16 31.50 -25.43 29.41
C VAL A 16 30.07 -24.89 29.57
N LEU A 17 29.32 -25.41 30.56
CA LEU A 17 27.97 -24.94 30.90
C LEU A 17 27.97 -23.48 31.39
N SER A 18 28.94 -23.06 32.20
CA SER A 18 29.04 -21.68 32.65
C SER A 18 29.48 -20.73 31.55
N LEU A 19 30.34 -21.14 30.61
CA LEU A 19 30.69 -20.33 29.42
C LEU A 19 29.50 -20.18 28.48
N SER A 20 28.66 -21.19 28.31
CA SER A 20 27.47 -21.10 27.45
C SER A 20 26.39 -20.17 28.01
N LEU A 21 26.29 -20.05 29.34
CA LEU A 21 25.38 -19.10 29.98
C LEU A 21 25.83 -17.64 29.85
N LEU A 22 27.13 -17.38 29.71
CA LEU A 22 27.67 -16.04 29.48
C LEU A 22 27.55 -15.58 28.03
N ALA A 23 27.46 -16.51 27.08
CA ALA A 23 27.31 -16.20 25.65
C ALA A 23 25.87 -15.85 25.23
N GLY A 24 24.88 -16.03 26.11
CA GLY A 24 23.45 -15.95 25.78
C GLY A 24 22.83 -14.53 25.83
N CYS A 25 23.48 -13.55 26.44
CA CYS A 25 22.95 -12.19 26.50
C CYS A 25 23.55 -11.32 25.39
N LYS A 26 22.96 -11.36 24.19
CA LYS A 26 23.17 -10.23 23.26
C LYS A 26 22.50 -9.00 23.89
N PRO A 27 23.19 -7.84 23.98
CA PRO A 27 22.55 -6.61 24.43
C PRO A 27 21.32 -6.38 23.56
N LYS A 28 20.16 -6.15 24.18
CA LYS A 28 18.94 -5.79 23.48
C LYS A 28 19.23 -4.44 22.81
N LYS A 29 19.23 -4.41 21.48
CA LYS A 29 19.43 -3.17 20.74
C LYS A 29 18.29 -2.22 21.10
N GLU A 30 18.65 -1.01 21.48
CA GLU A 30 17.67 0.04 21.75
C GLU A 30 17.19 0.59 20.40
N LEU A 31 15.89 0.52 20.19
CA LEU A 31 15.25 1.06 18.99
C LEU A 31 14.76 2.48 19.32
N THR A 32 15.12 3.42 18.45
CA THR A 32 14.65 4.82 18.53
C THR A 32 13.48 5.00 17.56
N ARG A 33 12.48 5.76 17.98
CA ARG A 33 11.32 6.10 17.17
C ARG A 33 11.66 7.24 16.21
N TYR A 34 11.53 6.98 14.92
CA TYR A 34 11.69 7.97 13.85
C TYR A 34 10.37 8.19 13.12
N THR A 35 10.23 9.34 12.45
CA THR A 35 9.03 9.71 11.70
C THR A 35 9.42 10.46 10.43
N THR A 36 8.75 10.17 9.33
CA THR A 36 8.81 10.95 8.09
C THR A 36 7.42 11.15 7.50
N ILE A 37 7.28 12.10 6.57
CA ILE A 37 6.03 12.43 5.88
C ILE A 37 6.32 12.58 4.40
N PHE A 38 5.49 11.97 3.55
CA PHE A 38 5.46 12.14 2.10
C PHE A 38 4.18 12.88 1.71
N TYR A 39 4.30 13.85 0.79
CA TYR A 39 3.20 14.70 0.31
C TYR A 39 2.93 14.51 -1.18
N ASP A 40 3.73 13.71 -1.86
CA ASP A 40 3.82 13.57 -3.31
C ASP A 40 3.27 12.24 -3.84
N VAL A 41 2.54 11.49 -3.01
CA VAL A 41 1.95 10.21 -3.37
C VAL A 41 0.48 10.14 -2.92
N PHE A 42 -0.39 9.59 -3.78
CA PHE A 42 -1.82 9.32 -3.54
C PHE A 42 -2.66 10.56 -3.19
N ASP A 43 -2.24 11.76 -3.62
CA ASP A 43 -2.93 13.04 -3.36
C ASP A 43 -3.31 13.24 -1.89
N THR A 44 -2.46 12.76 -0.99
CA THR A 44 -2.69 12.78 0.46
C THR A 44 -1.39 12.93 1.24
N VAL A 45 -1.53 13.01 2.57
CA VAL A 45 -0.38 13.02 3.49
C VAL A 45 -0.13 11.61 3.99
N THR A 46 1.03 11.05 3.62
CA THR A 46 1.47 9.73 4.09
C THR A 46 2.50 9.90 5.19
N GLN A 47 2.13 9.60 6.44
CA GLN A 47 3.05 9.58 7.57
C GLN A 47 3.54 8.18 7.87
N VAL A 48 4.86 8.03 8.01
CA VAL A 48 5.50 6.76 8.39
C VAL A 48 6.20 6.91 9.73
N ILE A 49 5.96 5.95 10.61
CA ILE A 49 6.59 5.84 11.92
C ILE A 49 7.27 4.48 11.98
N ALA A 50 8.58 4.47 12.28
CA ALA A 50 9.33 3.23 12.46
C ALA A 50 10.25 3.31 13.67
N TYR A 51 10.62 2.13 14.19
CA TYR A 51 11.58 1.98 15.27
C TYR A 51 12.82 1.32 14.72
N CYS A 52 13.93 2.07 14.60
CA CYS A 52 15.18 1.64 13.99
C CYS A 52 16.34 1.80 14.98
N GLU A 53 17.45 1.11 14.71
CA GLU A 53 18.67 1.19 15.53
C GLU A 53 19.43 2.49 15.29
N SER A 54 19.27 3.10 14.09
CA SER A 54 19.92 4.36 13.73
C SER A 54 19.05 5.17 12.76
N GLU A 55 19.33 6.46 12.67
CA GLU A 55 18.72 7.36 11.69
C GLU A 55 19.11 7.00 10.25
N GLU A 56 20.32 6.52 10.04
CA GLU A 56 20.82 6.07 8.73
C GLU A 56 20.00 4.86 8.23
N GLU A 57 19.76 3.88 9.11
CA GLU A 57 18.90 2.73 8.80
C GLU A 57 17.49 3.18 8.44
N PHE A 58 16.90 4.06 9.26
CA PHE A 58 15.59 4.63 9.01
C PHE A 58 15.52 5.32 7.65
N ASN A 59 16.45 6.22 7.35
CA ASN A 59 16.47 6.98 6.10
C ASN A 59 16.63 6.06 4.89
N THR A 60 17.44 5.03 4.98
CA THR A 60 17.62 4.04 3.91
C THR A 60 16.31 3.27 3.64
N GLN A 61 15.63 2.83 4.69
CA GLN A 61 14.34 2.14 4.56
C GLN A 61 13.26 3.07 4.02
N MET A 62 13.22 4.33 4.46
CA MET A 62 12.23 5.31 4.00
C MET A 62 12.44 5.70 2.53
N GLN A 63 13.68 5.78 2.08
CA GLN A 63 13.98 6.02 0.67
C GLN A 63 13.48 4.85 -0.21
N ALA A 64 13.70 3.61 0.19
CA ALA A 64 13.20 2.45 -0.52
C ALA A 64 11.67 2.40 -0.52
N LEU A 65 11.03 2.62 0.64
CA LEU A 65 9.58 2.69 0.76
C LEU A 65 8.97 3.79 -0.12
N HIS A 66 9.58 4.98 -0.15
CA HIS A 66 9.09 6.09 -0.98
C HIS A 66 9.12 5.74 -2.48
N GLN A 67 10.17 5.07 -2.96
CA GLN A 67 10.23 4.59 -4.35
C GLN A 67 9.12 3.57 -4.66
N ASP A 68 8.83 2.67 -3.74
CA ASP A 68 7.72 1.72 -3.90
C ASP A 68 6.36 2.44 -3.92
N LEU A 69 6.14 3.42 -3.03
CA LEU A 69 4.92 4.22 -2.99
C LEU A 69 4.73 5.01 -4.29
N ILE A 70 5.78 5.62 -4.84
CA ILE A 70 5.75 6.28 -6.16
C ILE A 70 5.33 5.31 -7.24
N ALA A 71 5.92 4.10 -7.26
CA ALA A 71 5.57 3.09 -8.26
C ALA A 71 4.09 2.67 -8.16
N TYR A 72 3.56 2.44 -6.95
CA TYR A 72 2.15 2.15 -6.76
C TYR A 72 1.24 3.33 -7.09
N ASN A 73 1.63 4.56 -6.75
CA ASN A 73 0.90 5.77 -7.13
C ASN A 73 0.73 5.87 -8.64
N GLN A 74 1.80 5.65 -9.41
CA GLN A 74 1.75 5.68 -10.87
C GLN A 74 0.93 4.55 -11.47
N LEU A 75 1.05 3.32 -10.92
CA LEU A 75 0.31 2.16 -11.40
C LEU A 75 -1.20 2.27 -11.18
N TYR A 76 -1.62 2.84 -10.05
CA TYR A 76 -3.03 2.91 -9.66
C TYR A 76 -3.72 4.22 -10.06
N ASP A 77 -2.97 5.15 -10.65
CA ASP A 77 -3.53 6.42 -11.14
C ASP A 77 -4.52 6.18 -12.29
N ILE A 78 -5.69 6.81 -12.18
CA ILE A 78 -6.77 6.77 -13.17
C ILE A 78 -6.86 8.05 -14.00
N TYR A 79 -6.03 9.06 -13.72
CA TYR A 79 -6.11 10.40 -14.33
C TYR A 79 -4.90 10.72 -15.21
N ASN A 80 -3.68 10.34 -14.82
CA ASN A 80 -2.46 10.80 -15.46
C ASN A 80 -1.74 9.68 -16.20
N ASP A 81 -1.02 10.06 -17.26
CA ASP A 81 -0.12 9.18 -18.00
C ASP A 81 1.31 9.34 -17.50
N TYR A 82 2.03 8.23 -17.37
CA TYR A 82 3.44 8.20 -16.97
C TYR A 82 4.28 7.48 -18.02
N ALA A 83 5.42 8.05 -18.37
CA ALA A 83 6.29 7.50 -19.41
C ALA A 83 6.75 6.08 -19.05
N GLY A 84 6.39 5.10 -19.89
CA GLY A 84 6.75 3.70 -19.72
C GLY A 84 5.93 2.94 -18.67
N VAL A 85 4.87 3.53 -18.10
CA VAL A 85 3.97 2.88 -17.15
C VAL A 85 2.61 2.65 -17.81
N VAL A 86 2.14 1.40 -17.79
CA VAL A 86 0.77 1.03 -18.15
C VAL A 86 -0.02 0.91 -16.85
N ASN A 87 -0.88 1.87 -16.58
CA ASN A 87 -1.61 2.03 -15.32
C ASN A 87 -3.11 1.74 -15.44
N VAL A 88 -3.86 2.00 -14.37
CA VAL A 88 -5.33 1.80 -14.38
C VAL A 88 -6.02 2.74 -15.38
N LYS A 89 -5.50 3.97 -15.60
CA LYS A 89 -6.00 4.86 -16.66
C LYS A 89 -5.96 4.18 -18.03
N ALA A 90 -4.85 3.53 -18.37
CA ALA A 90 -4.72 2.82 -19.64
C ALA A 90 -5.74 1.68 -19.80
N ILE A 91 -6.13 1.00 -18.70
CA ILE A 91 -7.22 0.02 -18.70
C ILE A 91 -8.55 0.72 -19.01
N ASN A 92 -8.85 1.81 -18.33
CA ASN A 92 -10.10 2.56 -18.49
C ASN A 92 -10.23 3.10 -19.92
N ASP A 93 -9.16 3.67 -20.47
CA ASP A 93 -9.13 4.24 -21.83
C ASP A 93 -9.33 3.17 -22.92
N ASN A 94 -8.97 1.92 -22.64
CA ASN A 94 -9.12 0.79 -23.56
C ASN A 94 -10.33 -0.10 -23.27
N ALA A 95 -11.16 0.26 -22.29
CA ALA A 95 -12.33 -0.52 -21.93
C ALA A 95 -13.30 -0.69 -23.11
N GLY A 96 -13.65 -1.93 -23.44
CA GLY A 96 -14.48 -2.27 -24.60
C GLY A 96 -13.79 -2.17 -25.97
N ILE A 97 -12.50 -1.78 -26.03
CA ILE A 97 -11.70 -1.64 -27.27
C ILE A 97 -10.77 -2.84 -27.44
N ALA A 98 -9.85 -3.04 -26.49
CA ALA A 98 -8.86 -4.12 -26.55
C ALA A 98 -8.34 -4.49 -25.16
N PRO A 99 -7.85 -5.73 -24.96
CA PRO A 99 -7.14 -6.12 -23.75
C PRO A 99 -5.84 -5.32 -23.58
N VAL A 100 -5.53 -4.94 -22.33
CA VAL A 100 -4.31 -4.21 -21.97
C VAL A 100 -3.42 -5.12 -21.14
N GLN A 101 -2.14 -5.23 -21.51
CA GLN A 101 -1.14 -5.92 -20.66
C GLN A 101 -0.68 -4.97 -19.56
N VAL A 102 -0.80 -5.40 -18.32
CA VAL A 102 -0.50 -4.60 -17.13
C VAL A 102 0.48 -5.29 -16.20
N ASP A 103 1.02 -4.55 -15.23
CA ASP A 103 1.87 -5.04 -14.15
C ASP A 103 1.08 -6.02 -13.23
N ASP A 104 1.75 -7.04 -12.71
CA ASP A 104 1.15 -8.05 -11.81
C ASP A 104 0.54 -7.43 -10.54
N ARG A 105 1.03 -6.27 -10.09
CA ARG A 105 0.47 -5.53 -8.96
C ARG A 105 -0.95 -5.03 -9.24
N ILE A 106 -1.21 -4.61 -10.48
CA ILE A 106 -2.56 -4.22 -10.90
C ILE A 106 -3.47 -5.46 -10.96
N LEU A 107 -3.00 -6.57 -11.51
CA LEU A 107 -3.77 -7.82 -11.51
C LEU A 107 -4.13 -8.27 -10.10
N SER A 108 -3.16 -8.25 -9.18
CA SER A 108 -3.40 -8.61 -7.77
C SER A 108 -4.42 -7.69 -7.09
N MET A 109 -4.38 -6.38 -7.39
CA MET A 109 -5.37 -5.42 -6.90
C MET A 109 -6.77 -5.74 -7.43
N LEU A 110 -6.90 -6.01 -8.74
CA LEU A 110 -8.19 -6.33 -9.36
C LEU A 110 -8.78 -7.65 -8.83
N GLU A 111 -7.94 -8.66 -8.65
CA GLU A 111 -8.35 -9.94 -8.04
C GLU A 111 -8.83 -9.76 -6.60
N LEU A 112 -8.12 -8.98 -5.80
CA LEU A 112 -8.54 -8.63 -4.44
C LEU A 112 -9.86 -7.85 -4.45
N ALA A 113 -10.01 -6.88 -5.35
CA ALA A 113 -11.23 -6.09 -5.47
C ALA A 113 -12.44 -6.97 -5.79
N ARG A 114 -12.28 -7.96 -6.68
CA ARG A 114 -13.33 -8.94 -6.99
C ARG A 114 -13.70 -9.79 -5.77
N GLN A 115 -12.71 -10.28 -5.04
CA GLN A 115 -12.94 -11.05 -3.80
C GLN A 115 -13.69 -10.19 -2.76
N MET A 116 -13.34 -8.90 -2.63
CA MET A 116 -14.01 -7.99 -1.71
C MET A 116 -15.44 -7.66 -2.15
N TYR A 117 -15.71 -7.56 -3.45
CA TYR A 117 -17.05 -7.42 -3.98
C TYR A 117 -17.93 -8.59 -3.55
N ASP A 118 -17.47 -9.82 -3.79
CA ASP A 118 -18.20 -11.04 -3.43
C ASP A 118 -18.42 -11.14 -1.91
N LEU A 119 -17.36 -10.92 -1.12
CA LEU A 119 -17.39 -11.03 0.33
C LEU A 119 -18.35 -10.03 0.98
N THR A 120 -18.48 -8.85 0.40
CA THR A 120 -19.30 -7.75 0.94
C THR A 120 -20.72 -7.66 0.34
N GLY A 121 -21.04 -8.57 -0.59
CA GLY A 121 -22.31 -8.53 -1.33
C GLY A 121 -22.43 -7.24 -2.16
N GLY A 122 -21.35 -6.85 -2.85
CA GLY A 122 -21.30 -5.70 -3.74
C GLY A 122 -21.09 -4.34 -3.07
N LYS A 123 -20.90 -4.29 -1.74
CA LYS A 123 -20.69 -3.00 -1.02
C LYS A 123 -19.32 -2.39 -1.26
N ILE A 124 -18.31 -3.21 -1.58
CA ILE A 124 -17.02 -2.77 -2.10
C ILE A 124 -17.03 -3.08 -3.59
N ASN A 125 -17.02 -2.04 -4.43
CA ASN A 125 -17.08 -2.19 -5.87
C ASN A 125 -16.07 -1.26 -6.55
N ILE A 126 -15.03 -1.83 -7.19
CA ILE A 126 -14.03 -1.07 -7.92
C ILE A 126 -14.58 -0.54 -9.27
N ALA A 127 -15.67 -1.10 -9.79
CA ALA A 127 -16.27 -0.67 -11.05
C ALA A 127 -17.20 0.55 -10.92
N MET A 128 -17.17 1.25 -9.77
CA MET A 128 -17.98 2.47 -9.53
C MET A 128 -17.50 3.72 -10.30
N GLY A 129 -16.48 3.59 -11.15
CA GLY A 129 -15.86 4.72 -11.84
C GLY A 129 -16.84 5.60 -12.63
N SER A 130 -17.83 5.01 -13.30
CA SER A 130 -18.85 5.75 -14.05
C SER A 130 -19.72 6.66 -13.16
N VAL A 131 -20.11 6.20 -11.97
CA VAL A 131 -20.87 6.98 -11.00
C VAL A 131 -19.99 8.02 -10.30
N LEU A 132 -18.77 7.63 -9.90
CA LEU A 132 -17.84 8.51 -9.22
C LEU A 132 -17.32 9.63 -10.13
N GLY A 133 -17.19 9.36 -11.44
CA GLY A 133 -16.83 10.37 -12.45
C GLY A 133 -17.83 11.50 -12.52
N ILE A 134 -19.16 11.22 -12.49
CA ILE A 134 -20.18 12.24 -12.46
C ILE A 134 -20.04 13.16 -11.23
N TRP A 135 -19.81 12.57 -10.05
CA TRP A 135 -19.57 13.35 -8.83
C TRP A 135 -18.30 14.17 -8.89
N HIS A 136 -17.26 13.63 -9.52
CA HIS A 136 -15.99 14.35 -9.73
C HIS A 136 -16.21 15.58 -10.61
N ASP A 137 -16.88 15.43 -11.75
CA ASP A 137 -17.11 16.51 -12.71
C ASP A 137 -17.96 17.65 -12.10
N HIS A 138 -19.02 17.30 -11.38
CA HIS A 138 -19.84 18.29 -10.67
C HIS A 138 -19.05 19.04 -9.58
N ARG A 139 -18.18 18.34 -8.83
CA ARG A 139 -17.32 18.96 -7.83
C ARG A 139 -16.32 19.91 -8.48
N GLU A 140 -15.64 19.49 -9.56
CA GLU A 140 -14.69 20.34 -10.26
C GLU A 140 -15.36 21.60 -10.88
N ALA A 141 -16.56 21.44 -11.40
CA ALA A 141 -17.31 22.58 -11.90
C ALA A 141 -17.61 23.59 -10.77
N ALA A 142 -18.05 23.10 -9.61
CA ALA A 142 -18.31 23.94 -8.44
C ALA A 142 -17.07 24.62 -7.87
N GLU A 143 -15.91 23.96 -7.91
CA GLU A 143 -14.63 24.53 -7.47
C GLU A 143 -14.11 25.62 -8.42
N LYS A 144 -14.35 25.49 -9.73
CA LYS A 144 -13.94 26.48 -10.75
C LYS A 144 -14.74 27.77 -10.68
N ASP A 145 -16.02 27.70 -10.39
CA ASP A 145 -16.90 28.86 -10.23
C ASP A 145 -17.93 28.65 -9.11
N ALA A 146 -17.49 28.93 -7.88
CA ALA A 146 -18.37 28.84 -6.70
C ALA A 146 -19.53 29.86 -6.72
N SER A 147 -19.52 30.83 -7.65
CA SER A 147 -20.57 31.83 -7.82
C SER A 147 -21.61 31.45 -8.87
N ASP A 148 -21.38 30.38 -9.62
CA ASP A 148 -22.31 29.91 -10.65
C ASP A 148 -23.56 29.29 -10.01
N ALA A 149 -24.71 29.92 -10.31
CA ALA A 149 -26.02 29.42 -9.83
C ALA A 149 -26.42 28.07 -10.45
N ASP A 150 -25.73 27.65 -11.52
CA ASP A 150 -25.93 26.37 -12.20
C ASP A 150 -25.09 25.22 -11.61
N ASN A 151 -24.36 25.45 -10.52
CA ASN A 151 -23.66 24.39 -9.77
C ASN A 151 -24.70 23.44 -9.14
N THR A 152 -25.15 22.49 -9.92
CA THR A 152 -26.16 21.52 -9.52
C THR A 152 -25.51 20.22 -9.02
N LEU A 153 -26.21 19.53 -8.15
CA LEU A 153 -25.88 18.16 -7.81
C LEU A 153 -26.24 17.23 -8.98
N PRO A 154 -25.54 16.11 -9.16
CA PRO A 154 -25.96 15.09 -10.12
C PRO A 154 -27.41 14.70 -9.96
N THR A 155 -28.11 14.55 -11.07
CA THR A 155 -29.49 14.09 -11.05
C THR A 155 -29.57 12.60 -10.75
N GLN A 156 -30.70 12.17 -10.22
CA GLN A 156 -30.96 10.75 -9.97
C GLN A 156 -30.88 9.93 -11.27
N GLU A 157 -31.38 10.50 -12.38
CA GLU A 157 -31.37 9.85 -13.70
C GLU A 157 -29.94 9.62 -14.22
N GLU A 158 -29.05 10.61 -14.09
CA GLU A 158 -27.63 10.47 -14.47
C GLU A 158 -26.94 9.38 -13.64
N LEU A 159 -27.16 9.36 -12.32
CA LEU A 159 -26.57 8.37 -11.43
C LEU A 159 -27.10 6.95 -11.71
N GLU A 160 -28.41 6.79 -11.98
CA GLU A 160 -29.01 5.49 -12.32
C GLU A 160 -28.49 4.98 -13.68
N ALA A 161 -28.34 5.85 -14.68
CA ALA A 161 -27.76 5.49 -15.97
C ALA A 161 -26.29 5.03 -15.82
N ALA A 162 -25.50 5.77 -15.06
CA ALA A 162 -24.11 5.41 -14.79
C ALA A 162 -23.95 4.11 -13.98
N ALA A 163 -24.87 3.86 -13.05
CA ALA A 163 -24.86 2.64 -12.24
C ALA A 163 -25.04 1.34 -13.06
N GLN A 164 -25.63 1.43 -14.26
CA GLN A 164 -25.74 0.28 -15.18
C GLN A 164 -24.38 -0.19 -15.70
N HIS A 165 -23.33 0.61 -15.58
CA HIS A 165 -21.97 0.29 -15.99
C HIS A 165 -21.06 -0.12 -14.81
N CYS A 166 -21.62 -0.38 -13.64
CA CYS A 166 -20.88 -0.74 -12.43
C CYS A 166 -20.86 -2.25 -12.15
N ASP A 167 -21.12 -3.08 -13.15
CA ASP A 167 -21.01 -4.53 -13.02
C ASP A 167 -19.53 -4.95 -13.07
N ILE A 168 -19.11 -5.76 -12.10
CA ILE A 168 -17.73 -6.25 -11.98
C ILE A 168 -17.55 -7.64 -12.62
N ASN A 169 -18.64 -8.30 -13.09
CA ASN A 169 -18.60 -9.65 -13.65
C ASN A 169 -18.47 -9.66 -15.16
#